data_502a65d1efe91cb6f0d6814252d954f3
#
_entry.id   502a65d1efe91cb6f0d6814252d954f3
#
_cell.length_a   1.000
_cell.length_b   1.000
_cell.length_c   1.000
_cell.angle_alpha   90.00
_cell.angle_beta   90.00
_cell.angle_gamma   90.00
#
_symmetry.space_group_name_H-M   'P 1'
#
loop_
_entity.id
_entity.type
_entity.pdbx_description
1 polymer ?
#
loop_
_entity_poly.entity_id
_entity_poly.type
_entity_poly.pdbx_seq_one_letter_code
_entity_poly.pdbx_strand_id
1 'polypeptide(L)'
;IYDTYDIYVADLGGNIVSKLTNEVGYDAEATVSPKGDKIVFTSDRSGDLELYTMNIDGTDVKQITYDLGYDGGAFFSPDGTKLIFRASRPKSKEEVEEYKELLSKGLVKPTEMELFICDSDGSNLKQITYLGNANWSPFFHPSGEKIIFSSNFEAVLGFPFNLYMIDIDGKNLERITYSDTFDAFPVFSNDGKKIAFSSNRNNGGTRETNLFIAEWVE
;
A
#
# COMPACT_ATOMS: atom_id res chain seq x y z
N ILE A 1 -1.34 14.84 1.84
CA ILE A 1 -0.90 14.56 3.22
C ILE A 1 -1.55 15.60 4.11
N TYR A 2 -2.06 15.17 5.25
CA TYR A 2 -2.69 16.07 6.24
C TYR A 2 -1.91 15.93 7.56
N ASP A 3 -1.43 17.03 8.09
CA ASP A 3 -0.61 17.14 9.30
C ASP A 3 -1.37 16.91 10.63
N THR A 4 -2.59 16.40 10.54
CA THR A 4 -3.47 16.11 11.69
C THR A 4 -4.03 14.69 11.66
N TYR A 5 -3.45 13.81 10.85
CA TYR A 5 -3.89 12.41 10.79
C TYR A 5 -3.21 11.59 11.87
N ASP A 6 -4.03 10.88 12.64
CA ASP A 6 -3.61 9.96 13.68
C ASP A 6 -4.33 8.61 13.53
N ILE A 7 -3.74 7.58 14.14
CA ILE A 7 -4.30 6.24 14.17
C ILE A 7 -5.15 6.05 15.42
N TYR A 8 -6.38 5.59 15.22
CA TYR A 8 -7.35 5.35 16.29
C TYR A 8 -7.82 3.89 16.27
N VAL A 9 -8.19 3.39 17.44
CA VAL A 9 -8.97 2.15 17.60
C VAL A 9 -10.42 2.53 17.86
N ALA A 10 -11.33 1.91 17.12
CA ALA A 10 -12.78 2.02 17.34
C ALA A 10 -13.39 0.64 17.57
N ASP A 11 -14.50 0.59 18.31
CA ASP A 11 -15.32 -0.61 18.40
C ASP A 11 -16.22 -0.75 17.15
N LEU A 12 -16.89 -1.90 17.01
CA LEU A 12 -17.82 -2.14 15.90
C LEU A 12 -19.07 -1.25 15.92
N GLY A 13 -19.33 -0.55 17.00
CA GLY A 13 -20.37 0.46 17.12
C GLY A 13 -19.93 1.85 16.64
N GLY A 14 -18.64 2.00 16.25
CA GLY A 14 -18.06 3.27 15.80
C GLY A 14 -17.58 4.19 16.93
N ASN A 15 -17.54 3.71 18.18
CA ASN A 15 -17.01 4.50 19.29
C ASN A 15 -15.48 4.42 19.30
N ILE A 16 -14.80 5.57 19.41
CA ILE A 16 -13.34 5.61 19.57
C ILE A 16 -12.98 5.06 20.96
N VAL A 17 -12.17 3.99 20.95
CA VAL A 17 -11.69 3.30 22.17
C VAL A 17 -10.37 3.90 22.63
N SER A 18 -9.45 4.14 21.69
CA SER A 18 -8.14 4.74 21.99
C SER A 18 -7.57 5.48 20.78
N LYS A 19 -6.65 6.41 21.06
CA LYS A 19 -5.78 7.05 20.10
C LYS A 19 -4.38 6.45 20.24
N LEU A 20 -3.82 5.92 19.16
CA LEU A 20 -2.54 5.19 19.20
C LEU A 20 -1.33 6.09 18.88
N THR A 21 -1.52 7.14 18.09
CA THR A 21 -0.46 8.10 17.73
C THR A 21 -0.81 9.51 18.19
N ASN A 22 0.18 10.33 18.53
CA ASN A 22 0.00 11.69 19.03
C ASN A 22 1.05 12.67 18.50
N GLU A 23 1.85 12.28 17.53
CA GLU A 23 2.82 13.16 16.91
C GLU A 23 2.12 14.15 15.98
N VAL A 24 2.70 15.35 15.85
CA VAL A 24 2.25 16.28 14.82
C VAL A 24 2.74 15.78 13.48
N GLY A 25 1.82 15.61 12.52
CA GLY A 25 2.15 15.12 11.20
C GLY A 25 1.12 14.14 10.66
N TYR A 26 1.56 13.31 9.76
CA TYR A 26 0.74 12.33 9.05
C TYR A 26 1.06 10.92 9.56
N ASP A 27 0.14 10.34 10.32
CA ASP A 27 0.15 8.93 10.70
C ASP A 27 -1.08 8.24 10.08
N ALA A 28 -0.88 7.42 9.05
CA ALA A 28 -1.98 6.83 8.27
C ALA A 28 -1.63 5.48 7.64
N GLU A 29 -2.56 4.96 6.83
CA GLU A 29 -2.41 3.70 6.08
C GLU A 29 -2.07 2.49 6.97
N ALA A 30 -2.61 2.48 8.19
CA ALA A 30 -2.32 1.46 9.20
C ALA A 30 -2.91 0.10 8.84
N THR A 31 -2.09 -0.95 8.92
CA THR A 31 -2.52 -2.35 8.80
C THR A 31 -2.00 -3.19 9.96
N VAL A 32 -2.80 -4.17 10.37
CA VAL A 32 -2.50 -5.04 11.54
C VAL A 32 -1.84 -6.33 11.05
N SER A 33 -0.85 -6.80 11.80
CA SER A 33 -0.20 -8.10 11.56
C SER A 33 -1.19 -9.27 11.68
N PRO A 34 -0.97 -10.40 10.98
CA PRO A 34 -1.82 -11.58 11.10
C PRO A 34 -1.94 -12.14 12.52
N LYS A 35 -0.95 -11.87 13.37
CA LYS A 35 -0.95 -12.27 14.79
C LYS A 35 -1.73 -11.31 15.69
N GLY A 36 -2.11 -10.12 15.17
CA GLY A 36 -2.80 -9.09 15.96
C GLY A 36 -1.93 -8.40 17.00
N ASP A 37 -0.61 -8.48 16.89
CA ASP A 37 0.35 -7.97 17.87
C ASP A 37 1.06 -6.68 17.43
N LYS A 38 1.11 -6.42 16.12
CA LYS A 38 1.80 -5.27 15.53
C LYS A 38 0.91 -4.52 14.55
N ILE A 39 1.20 -3.25 14.38
CA ILE A 39 0.66 -2.37 13.34
C ILE A 39 1.84 -1.87 12.52
N VAL A 40 1.72 -1.85 11.18
CA VAL A 40 2.58 -1.08 10.28
C VAL A 40 1.78 0.10 9.77
N PHE A 41 2.41 1.27 9.63
CA PHE A 41 1.78 2.50 9.19
C PHE A 41 2.78 3.43 8.49
N THR A 42 2.27 4.37 7.71
CA THR A 42 3.06 5.43 7.07
C THR A 42 3.08 6.67 7.96
N SER A 43 4.26 7.28 8.12
CA SER A 43 4.41 8.51 8.92
C SER A 43 5.46 9.44 8.31
N ASP A 44 5.24 10.76 8.46
CA ASP A 44 6.18 11.81 8.05
C ASP A 44 7.06 12.35 9.20
N ARG A 45 7.01 11.73 10.38
CA ARG A 45 7.71 12.17 11.61
C ARG A 45 9.23 12.26 11.47
N SER A 46 9.85 11.56 10.51
CA SER A 46 11.28 11.66 10.20
C SER A 46 11.62 12.81 9.25
N GLY A 47 10.62 13.51 8.72
CA GLY A 47 10.75 14.53 7.69
C GLY A 47 10.63 13.99 6.26
N ASP A 48 10.35 12.69 6.13
CA ASP A 48 9.97 11.99 4.89
C ASP A 48 8.85 10.99 5.19
N LEU A 49 8.19 10.49 4.15
CA LEU A 49 7.12 9.51 4.27
C LEU A 49 7.70 8.09 4.32
N GLU A 50 7.79 7.56 5.52
CA GLU A 50 8.43 6.29 5.81
C GLU A 50 7.48 5.31 6.50
N LEU A 51 7.80 4.02 6.43
CA LEU A 51 7.09 3.00 7.18
C LEU A 51 7.58 2.92 8.61
N TYR A 52 6.63 2.78 9.51
CA TYR A 52 6.84 2.54 10.93
C TYR A 52 6.05 1.33 11.39
N THR A 53 6.56 0.65 12.41
CA THR A 53 5.79 -0.37 13.15
C THR A 53 5.61 0.05 14.59
N MET A 54 4.55 -0.43 15.22
CA MET A 54 4.28 -0.31 16.65
C MET A 54 3.58 -1.55 17.18
N ASN A 55 3.54 -1.72 18.48
CA ASN A 55 2.67 -2.70 19.13
C ASN A 55 1.19 -2.34 18.90
N ILE A 56 0.30 -3.32 19.03
CA ILE A 56 -1.15 -3.11 18.85
C ILE A 56 -1.74 -2.08 19.84
N ASP A 57 -1.06 -1.78 20.92
CA ASP A 57 -1.44 -0.79 21.92
C ASP A 57 -0.83 0.61 21.67
N GLY A 58 -0.11 0.79 20.57
CA GLY A 58 0.55 2.05 20.19
C GLY A 58 1.96 2.23 20.77
N THR A 59 2.47 1.28 21.56
CA THR A 59 3.83 1.36 22.13
C THR A 59 4.90 0.84 21.16
N ASP A 60 6.18 1.07 21.50
CA ASP A 60 7.36 0.55 20.76
C ASP A 60 7.37 0.95 19.26
N VAL A 61 7.13 2.24 18.99
CA VAL A 61 7.17 2.78 17.61
C VAL A 61 8.58 2.71 17.07
N LYS A 62 8.76 2.09 15.89
CA LYS A 62 10.05 1.91 15.22
C LYS A 62 9.94 2.25 13.74
N GLN A 63 10.90 3.02 13.25
CA GLN A 63 11.05 3.27 11.82
C GLN A 63 11.57 2.00 11.12
N ILE A 64 11.03 1.71 9.94
CA ILE A 64 11.32 0.50 9.14
C ILE A 64 12.05 0.85 7.85
N THR A 65 11.70 1.97 7.20
CA THR A 65 12.33 2.44 5.96
C THR A 65 13.03 3.77 6.16
N TYR A 66 14.04 4.07 5.30
CA TYR A 66 14.93 5.22 5.48
C TYR A 66 15.38 5.85 4.15
N ASP A 67 14.93 5.32 3.02
CA ASP A 67 15.35 5.79 1.70
C ASP A 67 14.49 6.98 1.26
N LEU A 68 15.12 8.01 0.70
CA LEU A 68 14.39 9.18 0.21
C LEU A 68 13.28 8.81 -0.79
N GLY A 69 12.08 9.24 -0.49
CA GLY A 69 10.89 9.02 -1.30
C GLY A 69 9.70 8.55 -0.45
N TYR A 70 8.55 8.44 -1.07
CA TYR A 70 7.36 7.95 -0.40
C TYR A 70 7.42 6.44 -0.19
N ASP A 71 7.20 5.99 1.02
CA ASP A 71 6.97 4.60 1.40
C ASP A 71 5.62 4.48 2.09
N GLY A 72 4.69 3.66 1.55
CA GLY A 72 3.37 3.57 2.16
C GLY A 72 2.49 2.43 1.67
N GLY A 73 1.32 2.32 2.31
CA GLY A 73 0.32 1.30 2.01
C GLY A 73 0.81 -0.12 2.23
N ALA A 74 1.52 -0.35 3.34
CA ALA A 74 2.14 -1.63 3.64
C ALA A 74 1.16 -2.66 4.20
N PHE A 75 1.37 -3.94 3.82
CA PHE A 75 0.69 -5.10 4.38
C PHE A 75 1.70 -6.16 4.83
N PHE A 76 1.40 -6.82 5.92
CA PHE A 76 2.15 -7.99 6.38
C PHE A 76 1.89 -9.21 5.49
N SER A 77 2.91 -10.06 5.34
CA SER A 77 2.74 -11.42 4.81
C SER A 77 1.85 -12.27 5.72
N PRO A 78 1.23 -13.36 5.21
CA PRO A 78 0.35 -14.21 6.02
C PRO A 78 1.01 -14.81 7.27
N ASP A 79 2.31 -14.99 7.28
CA ASP A 79 3.10 -15.45 8.43
C ASP A 79 3.60 -14.31 9.34
N GLY A 80 3.42 -13.04 8.90
CA GLY A 80 3.84 -11.83 9.62
C GLY A 80 5.33 -11.54 9.56
N THR A 81 6.10 -12.25 8.72
CA THR A 81 7.57 -12.11 8.66
C THR A 81 8.05 -11.05 7.68
N LYS A 82 7.19 -10.66 6.73
CA LYS A 82 7.52 -9.68 5.67
C LYS A 82 6.48 -8.57 5.58
N LEU A 83 6.91 -7.48 4.94
CA LEU A 83 6.06 -6.36 4.52
C LEU A 83 6.15 -6.21 3.00
N ILE A 84 5.00 -5.97 2.35
CA ILE A 84 4.90 -5.51 0.98
C ILE A 84 4.32 -4.11 0.98
N PHE A 85 4.86 -3.20 0.18
CA PHE A 85 4.43 -1.80 0.12
C PHE A 85 4.73 -1.18 -1.24
N ARG A 86 4.16 -0.01 -1.51
CA ARG A 86 4.52 0.82 -2.66
C ARG A 86 5.49 1.91 -2.24
N ALA A 87 6.43 2.24 -3.13
CA ALA A 87 7.39 3.29 -2.87
C ALA A 87 7.79 4.05 -4.14
N SER A 88 8.11 5.33 -3.98
CA SER A 88 8.84 6.11 -4.98
C SER A 88 10.30 6.23 -4.59
N ARG A 89 11.18 6.34 -5.59
CA ARG A 89 12.63 6.51 -5.36
C ARG A 89 13.17 7.54 -6.35
N PRO A 90 13.03 8.85 -6.05
CA PRO A 90 13.57 9.91 -6.88
C PRO A 90 15.10 9.81 -6.96
N LYS A 91 15.67 9.81 -8.16
CA LYS A 91 17.11 9.54 -8.40
C LYS A 91 17.86 10.75 -8.97
N SER A 92 17.25 11.43 -9.94
CA SER A 92 17.86 12.63 -10.51
C SER A 92 17.74 13.82 -9.55
N LYS A 93 18.57 14.83 -9.75
CA LYS A 93 18.50 16.05 -8.94
C LYS A 93 17.12 16.71 -9.07
N GLU A 94 16.58 16.73 -10.28
CA GLU A 94 15.30 17.33 -10.61
C GLU A 94 14.15 16.58 -9.92
N GLU A 95 14.14 15.24 -9.94
CA GLU A 95 13.14 14.41 -9.26
C GLU A 95 13.19 14.60 -7.73
N VAL A 96 14.39 14.69 -7.15
CA VAL A 96 14.57 14.93 -5.71
C VAL A 96 14.08 16.32 -5.32
N GLU A 97 14.37 17.35 -6.12
CA GLU A 97 13.91 18.72 -5.88
C GLU A 97 12.38 18.79 -5.99
N GLU A 98 11.77 18.18 -7.01
CA GLU A 98 10.32 18.09 -7.18
C GLU A 98 9.65 17.36 -6.01
N TYR A 99 10.18 16.21 -5.61
CA TYR A 99 9.66 15.44 -4.48
C TYR A 99 9.64 16.27 -3.20
N LYS A 100 10.76 16.90 -2.85
CA LYS A 100 10.88 17.74 -1.65
C LYS A 100 9.99 18.98 -1.70
N GLU A 101 9.83 19.60 -2.87
CA GLU A 101 8.93 20.72 -3.05
C GLU A 101 7.48 20.31 -2.83
N LEU A 102 7.04 19.18 -3.42
CA LEU A 102 5.69 18.64 -3.21
C LEU A 102 5.46 18.28 -1.75
N LEU A 103 6.39 17.56 -1.12
CA LEU A 103 6.28 17.16 0.28
C LEU A 103 6.16 18.37 1.21
N SER A 104 6.92 19.44 0.96
CA SER A 104 6.81 20.71 1.74
C SER A 104 5.45 21.38 1.64
N LYS A 105 4.65 21.03 0.64
CA LYS A 105 3.27 21.50 0.41
C LYS A 105 2.21 20.48 0.88
N GLY A 106 2.61 19.41 1.54
CA GLY A 106 1.73 18.31 1.93
C GLY A 106 1.23 17.48 0.75
N LEU A 107 1.99 17.38 -0.32
CA LEU A 107 1.63 16.66 -1.54
C LEU A 107 2.64 15.55 -1.85
N VAL A 108 2.16 14.49 -2.49
CA VAL A 108 2.99 13.46 -3.13
C VAL A 108 2.47 13.15 -4.52
N LYS A 109 3.38 12.82 -5.42
CA LYS A 109 3.04 12.37 -6.78
C LYS A 109 2.43 10.96 -6.69
N PRO A 110 1.25 10.70 -7.28
CA PRO A 110 0.63 9.37 -7.24
C PRO A 110 1.17 8.42 -8.31
N THR A 111 2.23 8.79 -8.99
CA THR A 111 2.85 8.04 -10.10
C THR A 111 4.30 7.73 -9.78
N GLU A 112 4.95 6.92 -10.65
CA GLU A 112 6.35 6.53 -10.48
C GLU A 112 6.59 5.75 -9.17
N MET A 113 5.59 4.93 -8.80
CA MET A 113 5.66 4.07 -7.64
C MET A 113 5.82 2.62 -8.07
N GLU A 114 6.75 1.94 -7.40
CA GLU A 114 7.03 0.53 -7.58
C GLU A 114 6.76 -0.25 -6.30
N LEU A 115 6.69 -1.58 -6.39
CA LEU A 115 6.47 -2.43 -5.23
C LEU A 115 7.81 -2.87 -4.63
N PHE A 116 7.86 -2.80 -3.31
CA PHE A 116 9.01 -3.19 -2.51
C PHE A 116 8.59 -4.19 -1.44
N ILE A 117 9.47 -5.12 -1.14
CA ILE A 117 9.32 -6.12 -0.08
C ILE A 117 10.51 -6.04 0.88
N CYS A 118 10.26 -6.20 2.17
CA CYS A 118 11.32 -6.33 3.18
C CYS A 118 10.89 -7.34 4.26
N ASP A 119 11.79 -7.71 5.15
CA ASP A 119 11.41 -8.38 6.37
C ASP A 119 10.68 -7.39 7.30
N SER A 120 9.90 -7.89 8.25
CA SER A 120 9.03 -7.06 9.10
C SER A 120 9.80 -6.10 10.04
N ASP A 121 11.12 -6.26 10.14
CA ASP A 121 12.04 -5.36 10.83
C ASP A 121 12.73 -4.33 9.89
N GLY A 122 12.38 -4.31 8.61
CA GLY A 122 12.96 -3.45 7.57
C GLY A 122 14.20 -4.01 6.89
N SER A 123 14.75 -5.12 7.36
CA SER A 123 15.90 -5.75 6.72
C SER A 123 15.54 -6.41 5.37
N ASN A 124 16.57 -6.73 4.57
CA ASN A 124 16.41 -7.39 3.27
C ASN A 124 15.48 -6.66 2.28
N LEU A 125 15.47 -5.32 2.32
CA LEU A 125 14.68 -4.48 1.41
C LEU A 125 15.04 -4.77 -0.05
N LYS A 126 14.01 -5.01 -0.86
CA LYS A 126 14.14 -5.34 -2.28
C LYS A 126 12.99 -4.74 -3.08
N GLN A 127 13.30 -4.09 -4.20
CA GLN A 127 12.32 -3.73 -5.22
C GLN A 127 11.94 -4.97 -6.03
N ILE A 128 10.64 -5.20 -6.25
CA ILE A 128 10.13 -6.37 -6.98
C ILE A 128 9.45 -6.03 -8.30
N THR A 129 9.06 -4.77 -8.52
CA THR A 129 8.54 -4.31 -9.82
C THR A 129 9.43 -3.22 -10.41
N TYR A 130 9.44 -3.15 -11.76
CA TYR A 130 10.14 -2.15 -12.57
C TYR A 130 9.27 -1.80 -13.78
N LEU A 131 7.99 -1.49 -13.51
CA LEU A 131 6.96 -1.35 -14.52
C LEU A 131 6.76 0.10 -14.96
N GLY A 132 7.21 1.05 -14.13
CA GLY A 132 6.91 2.46 -14.31
C GLY A 132 5.44 2.80 -14.01
N ASN A 133 5.04 4.03 -14.27
CA ASN A 133 3.71 4.54 -13.98
C ASN A 133 3.32 4.37 -12.50
N ALA A 134 2.12 3.86 -12.20
CA ALA A 134 1.62 3.72 -10.85
C ALA A 134 1.32 2.24 -10.53
N ASN A 135 2.00 1.70 -9.53
CA ASN A 135 1.78 0.37 -8.99
C ASN A 135 1.36 0.50 -7.53
N TRP A 136 0.09 0.21 -7.24
CA TRP A 136 -0.53 0.55 -5.96
C TRP A 136 -1.15 -0.65 -5.26
N SER A 137 -1.37 -0.47 -3.97
CA SER A 137 -2.19 -1.34 -3.13
C SER A 137 -1.80 -2.82 -3.23
N PRO A 138 -0.52 -3.16 -3.04
CA PRO A 138 -0.10 -4.54 -3.04
C PRO A 138 -0.70 -5.29 -1.85
N PHE A 139 -1.08 -6.55 -2.06
CA PHE A 139 -1.57 -7.43 -1.02
C PHE A 139 -1.04 -8.84 -1.23
N PHE A 140 -0.63 -9.54 -0.16
CA PHE A 140 -0.18 -10.91 -0.27
C PHE A 140 -1.33 -11.86 -0.59
N HIS A 141 -1.11 -12.79 -1.51
CA HIS A 141 -1.91 -13.99 -1.60
C HIS A 141 -1.73 -14.82 -0.31
N PRO A 142 -2.76 -15.52 0.20
CA PRO A 142 -2.66 -16.30 1.44
C PRO A 142 -1.59 -17.40 1.45
N SER A 143 -1.11 -17.84 0.27
CA SER A 143 0.07 -18.73 0.18
C SER A 143 1.37 -18.08 0.68
N GLY A 144 1.44 -16.75 0.68
CA GLY A 144 2.67 -15.99 0.97
C GLY A 144 3.68 -15.96 -0.18
N GLU A 145 3.39 -16.57 -1.33
CA GLU A 145 4.31 -16.71 -2.47
C GLU A 145 4.05 -15.70 -3.59
N LYS A 146 2.85 -15.09 -3.60
CA LYS A 146 2.41 -14.16 -4.64
C LYS A 146 1.85 -12.88 -4.03
N ILE A 147 1.86 -11.83 -4.84
CA ILE A 147 1.34 -10.50 -4.52
C ILE A 147 0.37 -10.11 -5.61
N ILE A 148 -0.84 -9.68 -5.23
CA ILE A 148 -1.77 -9.00 -6.11
C ILE A 148 -1.66 -7.49 -5.90
N PHE A 149 -1.79 -6.72 -6.96
CA PHE A 149 -1.69 -5.26 -6.90
C PHE A 149 -2.47 -4.60 -8.04
N SER A 150 -2.64 -3.29 -7.93
CA SER A 150 -3.27 -2.46 -8.95
C SER A 150 -2.21 -1.73 -9.76
N SER A 151 -2.32 -1.73 -11.09
CA SER A 151 -1.37 -1.01 -11.94
C SER A 151 -2.01 -0.46 -13.20
N ASN A 152 -1.44 0.65 -13.67
CA ASN A 152 -1.73 1.24 -14.97
C ASN A 152 -0.52 1.22 -15.91
N PHE A 153 0.45 0.32 -15.69
CA PHE A 153 1.70 0.31 -16.45
C PHE A 153 1.50 0.10 -17.96
N GLU A 154 0.43 -0.58 -18.37
CA GLU A 154 0.07 -0.75 -19.79
C GLU A 154 -0.75 0.42 -20.36
N ALA A 155 -1.14 1.39 -19.53
CA ALA A 155 -1.95 2.52 -19.96
C ALA A 155 -1.09 3.60 -20.63
N VAL A 156 -1.62 4.20 -21.71
CA VAL A 156 -0.96 5.32 -22.41
C VAL A 156 -1.13 6.63 -21.62
N LEU A 157 -2.26 6.84 -20.97
CA LEU A 157 -2.63 8.07 -20.25
C LEU A 157 -3.33 7.76 -18.92
N GLY A 158 -2.57 7.37 -17.89
CA GLY A 158 -3.08 7.27 -16.52
C GLY A 158 -4.17 6.21 -16.25
N PHE A 159 -4.96 5.84 -17.24
CA PHE A 159 -5.99 4.80 -17.21
C PHE A 159 -5.88 3.90 -18.45
N PRO A 160 -6.34 2.62 -18.38
CA PRO A 160 -7.01 1.96 -17.25
C PRO A 160 -6.06 1.49 -16.15
N PHE A 161 -6.60 1.31 -14.92
CA PHE A 161 -5.99 0.49 -13.88
C PHE A 161 -6.58 -0.90 -13.90
N ASN A 162 -5.72 -1.90 -13.78
CA ASN A 162 -6.12 -3.31 -13.66
C ASN A 162 -5.39 -3.99 -12.52
N LEU A 163 -5.91 -5.15 -12.12
CA LEU A 163 -5.26 -6.00 -11.14
C LEU A 163 -4.25 -6.90 -11.84
N TYR A 164 -3.09 -7.04 -11.22
CA TYR A 164 -1.99 -7.89 -11.64
C TYR A 164 -1.53 -8.75 -10.47
N MET A 165 -0.94 -9.89 -10.78
CA MET A 165 -0.30 -10.77 -9.82
C MET A 165 1.16 -10.99 -10.21
N ILE A 166 2.03 -11.09 -9.21
CA ILE A 166 3.46 -11.31 -9.39
C ILE A 166 3.98 -12.19 -8.25
N ASP A 167 4.99 -13.00 -8.49
CA ASP A 167 5.68 -13.75 -7.43
C ASP A 167 6.49 -12.80 -6.53
N ILE A 168 6.70 -13.18 -5.27
CA ILE A 168 7.45 -12.35 -4.30
C ILE A 168 8.92 -12.08 -4.72
N ASP A 169 9.45 -12.83 -5.68
CA ASP A 169 10.78 -12.62 -6.26
C ASP A 169 10.78 -11.67 -7.46
N GLY A 170 9.60 -11.17 -7.89
CA GLY A 170 9.41 -10.24 -9.00
C GLY A 170 9.28 -10.92 -10.37
N LYS A 171 9.01 -12.23 -10.41
CA LYS A 171 8.80 -12.98 -11.66
C LYS A 171 7.32 -13.30 -11.89
N ASN A 172 7.03 -13.88 -13.06
CA ASN A 172 5.73 -14.42 -13.43
C ASN A 172 4.60 -13.37 -13.28
N LEU A 173 4.84 -12.15 -13.79
CA LEU A 173 3.81 -11.10 -13.83
C LEU A 173 2.64 -11.55 -14.71
N GLU A 174 1.43 -11.51 -14.16
CA GLU A 174 0.19 -11.90 -14.82
C GLU A 174 -0.88 -10.84 -14.64
N ARG A 175 -1.61 -10.49 -15.69
CA ARG A 175 -2.78 -9.60 -15.63
C ARG A 175 -4.01 -10.39 -15.24
N ILE A 176 -4.74 -9.93 -14.22
CA ILE A 176 -5.90 -10.60 -13.63
C ILE A 176 -7.21 -10.00 -14.13
N THR A 177 -7.29 -8.67 -14.27
CA THR A 177 -8.49 -8.01 -14.76
C THR A 177 -8.23 -7.23 -16.05
N TYR A 178 -9.30 -7.02 -16.83
CA TYR A 178 -9.26 -6.42 -18.16
C TYR A 178 -10.31 -5.32 -18.29
N SER A 179 -10.36 -4.45 -17.27
CA SER A 179 -11.26 -3.29 -17.26
C SER A 179 -10.70 -2.19 -18.17
N ASP A 180 -11.59 -1.47 -18.83
CA ASP A 180 -11.24 -0.27 -19.61
C ASP A 180 -11.15 0.99 -18.73
N THR A 181 -11.38 0.85 -17.42
CA THR A 181 -11.49 1.99 -16.50
C THR A 181 -10.61 1.82 -15.26
N PHE A 182 -11.16 1.31 -14.15
CA PHE A 182 -10.46 1.28 -12.86
C PHE A 182 -10.83 0.04 -12.05
N ASP A 183 -9.85 -0.82 -11.83
CA ASP A 183 -9.90 -1.92 -10.86
C ASP A 183 -8.72 -1.75 -9.90
N ALA A 184 -8.99 -1.62 -8.59
CA ALA A 184 -7.95 -1.32 -7.62
C ALA A 184 -8.26 -1.84 -6.21
N PHE A 185 -7.29 -1.72 -5.30
CA PHE A 185 -7.38 -2.07 -3.89
C PHE A 185 -7.79 -3.53 -3.64
N PRO A 186 -7.09 -4.50 -4.25
CA PRO A 186 -7.42 -5.91 -4.10
C PRO A 186 -7.02 -6.42 -2.72
N VAL A 187 -7.89 -7.23 -2.10
CA VAL A 187 -7.58 -7.97 -0.87
C VAL A 187 -8.15 -9.38 -0.97
N PHE A 188 -7.41 -10.37 -0.51
CA PHE A 188 -7.88 -11.76 -0.43
C PHE A 188 -8.60 -12.04 0.89
N SER A 189 -9.57 -12.95 0.86
CA SER A 189 -10.03 -13.62 2.08
C SER A 189 -8.92 -14.51 2.65
N ASN A 190 -8.92 -14.74 3.98
CA ASN A 190 -7.87 -15.51 4.65
C ASN A 190 -7.74 -16.95 4.12
N ASP A 191 -8.81 -17.52 3.57
CA ASP A 191 -8.82 -18.86 2.97
C ASP A 191 -8.42 -18.87 1.48
N GLY A 192 -8.12 -17.71 0.89
CA GLY A 192 -7.72 -17.56 -0.50
C GLY A 192 -8.82 -17.78 -1.53
N LYS A 193 -10.07 -18.02 -1.11
CA LYS A 193 -11.16 -18.38 -2.04
C LYS A 193 -11.91 -17.20 -2.61
N LYS A 194 -11.72 -16.01 -2.06
CA LYS A 194 -12.37 -14.79 -2.52
C LYS A 194 -11.39 -13.64 -2.60
N ILE A 195 -11.69 -12.75 -3.53
CA ILE A 195 -11.03 -11.47 -3.65
C ILE A 195 -12.08 -10.36 -3.57
N ALA A 196 -11.80 -9.32 -2.78
CA ALA A 196 -12.55 -8.08 -2.81
C ALA A 196 -11.68 -7.00 -3.47
N PHE A 197 -12.29 -6.15 -4.28
CA PHE A 197 -11.61 -5.05 -4.94
C PHE A 197 -12.57 -3.91 -5.27
N SER A 198 -12.04 -2.73 -5.46
CA SER A 198 -12.80 -1.55 -5.89
C SER A 198 -12.83 -1.47 -7.41
N SER A 199 -14.00 -1.15 -7.99
CA SER A 199 -14.13 -0.98 -9.43
C SER A 199 -15.21 0.05 -9.76
N ASN A 200 -15.03 0.75 -10.86
CA ASN A 200 -16.06 1.60 -11.44
C ASN A 200 -16.76 0.95 -12.65
N ARG A 201 -16.63 -0.37 -12.83
CA ARG A 201 -17.42 -1.14 -13.79
C ARG A 201 -18.92 -1.04 -13.47
N ASN A 202 -19.76 -1.09 -14.50
CA ASN A 202 -21.22 -1.06 -14.37
C ASN A 202 -21.79 0.19 -13.64
N ASN A 203 -21.04 1.29 -13.60
CA ASN A 203 -21.45 2.53 -12.93
C ASN A 203 -22.33 3.46 -13.79
N GLY A 204 -22.79 2.99 -14.96
CA GLY A 204 -23.62 3.79 -15.86
C GLY A 204 -22.92 5.01 -16.48
N GLY A 205 -21.57 5.03 -16.50
CA GLY A 205 -20.78 6.12 -17.02
C GLY A 205 -20.52 7.25 -16.01
N THR A 206 -20.86 7.05 -14.73
CA THR A 206 -20.52 7.94 -13.63
C THR A 206 -19.04 7.75 -13.21
N ARG A 207 -18.58 8.52 -12.20
CA ARG A 207 -17.24 8.34 -11.58
C ARG A 207 -17.30 7.51 -10.29
N GLU A 208 -18.43 6.89 -9.99
CA GLU A 208 -18.62 6.11 -8.79
C GLU A 208 -17.77 4.84 -8.82
N THR A 209 -17.13 4.54 -7.71
CA THR A 209 -16.37 3.32 -7.48
C THR A 209 -17.09 2.50 -6.43
N ASN A 210 -17.33 1.23 -6.72
CA ASN A 210 -18.04 0.30 -5.84
C ASN A 210 -17.14 -0.85 -5.43
N LEU A 211 -17.47 -1.51 -4.33
CA LEU A 211 -16.80 -2.72 -3.88
C LEU A 211 -17.39 -3.95 -4.58
N PHE A 212 -16.51 -4.77 -5.13
CA PHE A 212 -16.83 -6.04 -5.75
C PHE A 212 -16.20 -7.20 -4.98
N ILE A 213 -16.89 -8.33 -4.96
CA ILE A 213 -16.35 -9.59 -4.43
C ILE A 213 -16.46 -10.62 -5.55
N ALA A 214 -15.37 -11.33 -5.81
CA ALA A 214 -15.33 -12.44 -6.75
C ALA A 214 -14.79 -13.71 -6.07
N GLU A 215 -15.21 -14.88 -6.56
CA GLU A 215 -14.58 -16.14 -6.20
C GLU A 215 -13.22 -16.24 -6.90
N TRP A 216 -12.22 -16.69 -6.16
CA TRP A 216 -10.91 -16.98 -6.70
C TRP A 216 -10.78 -18.45 -7.04
N VAL A 217 -10.39 -18.74 -8.28
CA VAL A 217 -10.16 -20.09 -8.80
C VAL A 217 -8.72 -20.14 -9.32
N GLU A 218 -7.92 -21.05 -8.79
CA GLU A 218 -6.55 -21.32 -9.25
C GLU A 218 -6.54 -22.07 -10.60
#